data_7aa2834489ef401ad04fc665ad942562
#
_entry.id   7aa2834489ef401ad04fc665ad942562
#
_cell.length_a   1.000
_cell.length_b   1.000
_cell.length_c   1.000
_cell.angle_alpha   90.00
_cell.angle_beta   90.00
_cell.angle_gamma   90.00
#
_symmetry.space_group_name_H-M   'P 1'
#
loop_
_entity.id
_entity.type
_entity.pdbx_description
1 polymer ?
#
loop_
_entity_poly.entity_id
_entity_poly.type
_entity_poly.pdbx_seq_one_letter_code
_entity_poly.pdbx_strand_id
1 'polypeptide(L)'
;FYTRRIWMSNHENKKLQRILKLIPSNPGKSAYHRNPNKIRAIVSSETTENPANIYLYDIDLKNINAGVVDVGFCNSNKYALTFRTNPYPSLKGYEKKIIKYVRDYDGLELNGTLFLPPGYNVEDPKRKLLPLLLWAYPREFKSKSAASQLRTSPYRFSRIYPTSPLLWLSLGYAVLSGPAMPILSQDESDATTANDTYIPQLVSSARAAVDHVCDTMKVGDRNRISVGGHSYGAFMTANLLA
;
A
#
# COMPACT_ATOMS: atom_id res chain seq x y z
N PHE A 1 6.55 21.36 -18.91
CA PHE A 1 6.84 20.68 -17.61
C PHE A 1 6.51 19.20 -17.76
N TYR A 2 7.53 18.32 -17.84
CA TYR A 2 7.32 16.86 -17.85
C TYR A 2 7.51 16.35 -16.42
N THR A 3 6.44 15.87 -15.80
CA THR A 3 6.51 15.07 -14.56
C THR A 3 6.68 13.61 -14.94
N ARG A 4 7.90 13.06 -14.97
CA ARG A 4 8.10 11.62 -15.00
C ARG A 4 8.07 11.10 -13.57
N ARG A 5 7.10 10.23 -13.28
CA ARG A 5 7.10 9.41 -12.06
C ARG A 5 8.03 8.23 -12.30
N ILE A 6 9.21 8.26 -11.72
CA ILE A 6 10.11 7.11 -11.71
C ILE A 6 9.95 6.44 -10.36
N TRP A 7 9.46 5.21 -10.35
CA TRP A 7 9.39 4.38 -9.17
C TRP A 7 10.66 3.56 -9.10
N MET A 8 11.48 3.76 -8.08
CA MET A 8 12.66 2.94 -7.82
C MET A 8 12.46 2.21 -6.51
N SER A 9 12.49 0.88 -6.53
CA SER A 9 12.55 0.06 -5.33
C SER A 9 14.01 -0.32 -5.07
N ASN A 10 14.52 0.02 -3.91
CA ASN A 10 15.80 -0.51 -3.47
C ASN A 10 15.51 -1.77 -2.63
N HIS A 11 15.85 -2.95 -3.18
CA HIS A 11 15.57 -4.24 -2.54
C HIS A 11 16.19 -4.39 -1.15
N GLU A 12 17.34 -3.79 -0.90
CA GLU A 12 18.04 -3.93 0.38
C GLU A 12 17.43 -3.10 1.51
N ASN A 13 16.76 -1.98 1.22
CA ASN A 13 16.30 -1.04 2.23
C ASN A 13 14.78 -0.85 2.29
N LYS A 14 13.99 -1.56 1.47
CA LYS A 14 12.52 -1.44 1.40
C LYS A 14 12.02 0.02 1.27
N LYS A 15 12.82 0.88 0.62
CA LYS A 15 12.51 2.30 0.43
C LYS A 15 11.84 2.53 -0.91
N LEU A 16 10.73 3.24 -0.90
CA LEU A 16 10.12 3.77 -2.10
C LEU A 16 10.58 5.21 -2.31
N GLN A 17 11.27 5.46 -3.43
CA GLN A 17 11.70 6.79 -3.80
C GLN A 17 10.91 7.25 -5.02
N ARG A 18 10.39 8.47 -4.97
CA ARG A 18 9.65 9.09 -6.06
C ARG A 18 10.33 10.38 -6.46
N ILE A 19 10.80 10.46 -7.69
CA ILE A 19 11.28 11.71 -8.27
C ILE A 19 10.06 12.55 -8.63
N LEU A 20 9.84 13.64 -7.92
CA LEU A 20 8.69 14.51 -8.13
C LEU A 20 8.91 15.52 -9.25
N LYS A 21 10.18 15.95 -9.46
CA LYS A 21 10.50 16.95 -10.48
C LYS A 21 11.99 16.94 -10.78
N LEU A 22 12.34 16.75 -12.04
CA LEU A 22 13.63 17.15 -12.59
C LEU A 22 13.51 18.60 -12.96
N ILE A 23 14.32 19.48 -12.37
CA ILE A 23 14.35 20.90 -12.72
C ILE A 23 15.45 21.09 -13.75
N PRO A 24 15.11 21.22 -15.04
CA PRO A 24 16.10 21.65 -16.02
C PRO A 24 16.50 23.08 -15.64
N SER A 25 17.76 23.28 -15.48
CA SER A 25 18.29 24.59 -15.22
C SER A 25 18.09 25.47 -16.47
N ASN A 26 17.27 26.52 -16.38
CA ASN A 26 16.93 27.45 -17.49
C ASN A 26 18.17 28.22 -18.01
N PRO A 27 18.36 28.40 -19.33
CA PRO A 27 19.56 29.03 -19.91
C PRO A 27 19.61 30.55 -19.83
N GLY A 28 18.78 31.20 -19.04
CA GLY A 28 18.75 32.66 -18.96
C GLY A 28 18.91 33.18 -17.52
N LYS A 29 20.03 33.83 -17.29
CA LYS A 29 20.27 34.82 -16.23
C LYS A 29 19.97 34.41 -14.78
N SER A 30 20.89 33.67 -14.14
CA SER A 30 21.07 33.71 -12.68
C SER A 30 22.44 33.14 -12.29
N ALA A 31 23.08 33.75 -11.28
CA ALA A 31 24.45 33.58 -10.83
C ALA A 31 24.83 32.22 -10.21
N TYR A 32 24.14 31.16 -10.55
CA TYR A 32 24.55 29.81 -10.17
C TYR A 32 25.33 29.18 -11.32
N HIS A 33 26.62 29.03 -11.16
CA HIS A 33 27.50 28.33 -12.07
C HIS A 33 26.93 26.93 -12.35
N ARG A 34 26.40 26.72 -13.55
CA ARG A 34 25.95 25.41 -14.02
C ARG A 34 27.14 24.51 -14.27
N ASN A 35 27.23 23.43 -13.54
CA ASN A 35 28.01 22.30 -13.99
C ASN A 35 27.12 21.52 -15.00
N PRO A 36 27.48 21.48 -16.32
CA PRO A 36 26.69 20.79 -17.32
C PRO A 36 26.59 19.27 -17.08
N ASN A 37 27.42 18.74 -16.18
CA ASN A 37 27.46 17.34 -15.79
C ASN A 37 26.65 17.03 -14.53
N LYS A 38 25.86 17.96 -14.00
CA LYS A 38 25.04 17.74 -12.80
C LYS A 38 23.56 18.02 -13.05
N ILE A 39 22.71 17.10 -12.60
CA ILE A 39 21.26 17.28 -12.53
C ILE A 39 20.88 17.46 -11.07
N ARG A 40 20.04 18.45 -10.78
CA ARG A 40 19.42 18.64 -9.49
C ARG A 40 18.00 18.06 -9.50
N ALA A 41 17.70 17.15 -8.57
CA ALA A 41 16.41 16.50 -8.47
C ALA A 41 15.80 16.70 -7.09
N ILE A 42 14.48 16.95 -7.03
CA ILE A 42 13.70 16.92 -5.80
C ILE A 42 13.02 15.57 -5.72
N VAL A 43 13.30 14.84 -4.65
CA VAL A 43 12.82 13.47 -4.42
C VAL A 43 12.02 13.41 -3.15
N SER A 44 10.83 12.80 -3.19
CA SER A 44 10.09 12.40 -2.00
C SER A 44 10.43 10.95 -1.68
N SER A 45 10.87 10.69 -0.46
CA SER A 45 11.25 9.36 0.03
C SER A 45 10.47 9.02 1.29
N GLU A 46 9.85 7.86 1.32
CA GLU A 46 9.12 7.31 2.46
C GLU A 46 9.44 5.83 2.65
N THR A 47 9.21 5.34 3.85
CA THR A 47 9.24 3.91 4.17
C THR A 47 7.99 3.57 4.97
N THR A 48 7.80 2.30 5.34
CA THR A 48 6.71 1.92 6.25
C THR A 48 6.82 2.61 7.61
N GLU A 49 8.04 2.92 8.05
CA GLU A 49 8.31 3.53 9.36
C GLU A 49 8.46 5.05 9.33
N ASN A 50 8.90 5.59 8.19
CA ASN A 50 9.19 7.02 8.08
C ASN A 50 8.25 7.68 7.08
N PRO A 51 7.55 8.76 7.48
CA PRO A 51 6.70 9.52 6.57
C PRO A 51 7.51 10.15 5.46
N ALA A 52 6.81 10.51 4.38
CA ALA A 52 7.42 11.11 3.21
C ALA A 52 8.17 12.40 3.58
N ASN A 53 9.49 12.38 3.36
CA ASN A 53 10.36 13.55 3.44
C ASN A 53 10.88 13.93 2.06
N ILE A 54 11.13 15.22 1.88
CA ILE A 54 11.61 15.78 0.63
C ILE A 54 13.11 16.00 0.73
N TYR A 55 13.82 15.57 -0.29
CA TYR A 55 15.27 15.69 -0.40
C TYR A 55 15.65 16.34 -1.71
N LEU A 56 16.71 17.13 -1.68
CA LEU A 56 17.40 17.63 -2.85
C LEU A 56 18.61 16.72 -3.14
N TYR A 57 18.70 16.23 -4.36
CA TYR A 57 19.83 15.44 -4.83
C TYR A 57 20.60 16.21 -5.90
N ASP A 58 21.93 16.29 -5.79
CA ASP A 58 22.82 16.70 -6.87
C ASP A 58 23.41 15.43 -7.49
N ILE A 59 22.94 15.08 -8.68
CA ILE A 59 23.31 13.86 -9.42
C ILE A 59 24.40 14.22 -10.43
N ASP A 60 25.56 13.56 -10.36
CA ASP A 60 26.62 13.73 -11.33
C ASP A 60 26.38 12.82 -12.55
N LEU A 61 26.25 13.45 -13.73
CA LEU A 61 25.98 12.74 -15.00
C LEU A 61 27.20 11.99 -15.55
N LYS A 62 28.42 12.29 -15.08
CA LYS A 62 29.63 11.59 -15.53
C LYS A 62 29.64 10.11 -15.16
N ASN A 63 28.88 9.74 -14.11
CA ASN A 63 28.77 8.38 -13.61
C ASN A 63 27.59 7.60 -14.22
N ILE A 64 26.86 8.17 -15.17
CA ILE A 64 25.77 7.49 -15.88
C ILE A 64 26.38 6.82 -17.12
N ASN A 65 26.77 5.57 -16.98
CA ASN A 65 27.20 4.77 -18.13
C ASN A 65 26.02 4.56 -19.11
N ALA A 66 26.32 4.78 -20.39
CA ALA A 66 25.35 4.68 -21.48
C ALA A 66 24.67 3.30 -21.47
N GLY A 67 23.36 3.27 -21.19
CA GLY A 67 22.52 2.09 -21.35
C GLY A 67 21.79 1.59 -20.11
N VAL A 68 22.29 1.85 -18.91
CA VAL A 68 21.59 1.56 -17.66
C VAL A 68 21.57 2.84 -16.85
N VAL A 69 20.39 3.46 -16.73
CA VAL A 69 20.17 4.53 -15.78
C VAL A 69 20.07 3.86 -14.39
N ASP A 70 21.15 3.23 -13.96
CA ASP A 70 21.38 3.04 -12.55
C ASP A 70 21.70 4.43 -12.00
N VAL A 71 20.64 5.17 -11.69
CA VAL A 71 20.76 6.43 -10.97
C VAL A 71 21.19 6.03 -9.57
N GLY A 72 22.48 5.68 -9.46
CA GLY A 72 23.12 5.39 -8.20
C GLY A 72 23.02 6.62 -7.29
N PHE A 73 21.86 6.78 -6.64
CA PHE A 73 21.67 7.77 -5.57
C PHE A 73 22.69 7.57 -4.43
N CYS A 74 23.48 6.51 -4.49
CA CYS A 74 24.51 6.18 -3.50
C CYS A 74 25.68 7.17 -3.47
N ASN A 75 26.00 7.84 -4.58
CA ASN A 75 27.14 8.78 -4.70
C ASN A 75 26.71 10.23 -4.93
N SER A 76 25.43 10.57 -4.75
CA SER A 76 24.93 11.94 -4.89
C SER A 76 24.87 12.64 -3.53
N ASN A 77 25.20 13.93 -3.50
CA ASN A 77 24.97 14.74 -2.32
C ASN A 77 23.46 14.84 -2.09
N LYS A 78 23.03 14.39 -0.91
CA LYS A 78 21.64 14.37 -0.48
C LYS A 78 21.42 15.39 0.62
N TYR A 79 20.55 16.36 0.38
CA TYR A 79 20.16 17.37 1.35
C TYR A 79 18.70 17.21 1.74
N ALA A 80 18.41 17.03 3.02
CA ALA A 80 17.03 16.97 3.51
C ALA A 80 16.41 18.37 3.49
N LEU A 81 15.24 18.50 2.85
CA LEU A 81 14.44 19.71 2.80
C LEU A 81 13.29 19.70 3.83
N THR A 82 12.88 18.52 4.28
CA THR A 82 11.86 18.35 5.32
C THR A 82 12.32 17.30 6.33
N PHE A 83 11.82 17.40 7.58
CA PHE A 83 12.28 16.62 8.72
C PHE A 83 11.07 16.02 9.48
N ARG A 84 10.13 15.43 8.76
CA ARG A 84 8.97 14.80 9.37
C ARG A 84 9.39 13.53 10.09
N THR A 85 9.04 13.41 11.34
CA THR A 85 9.24 12.22 12.16
C THR A 85 7.99 11.33 12.15
N ASN A 86 8.15 10.06 12.49
CA ASN A 86 7.01 9.15 12.67
C ASN A 86 6.19 9.60 13.90
N PRO A 87 4.91 9.98 13.72
CA PRO A 87 4.07 10.42 14.81
C PRO A 87 3.49 9.25 15.65
N TYR A 88 3.78 7.99 15.28
CA TYR A 88 3.23 6.78 15.90
C TYR A 88 4.34 5.87 16.45
N PRO A 89 5.11 6.30 17.46
CA PRO A 89 6.25 5.53 17.96
C PRO A 89 5.84 4.18 18.55
N SER A 90 4.64 4.06 19.13
CA SER A 90 4.09 2.81 19.70
C SER A 90 3.82 1.72 18.65
N LEU A 91 3.71 2.10 17.38
CA LEU A 91 3.51 1.16 16.27
C LEU A 91 4.79 0.94 15.46
N LYS A 92 5.95 1.42 15.94
CA LYS A 92 7.22 1.17 15.26
C LYS A 92 7.47 -0.34 15.15
N GLY A 93 7.86 -0.78 13.95
CA GLY A 93 8.13 -2.19 13.68
C GLY A 93 6.90 -3.03 13.33
N TYR A 94 5.73 -2.41 13.08
CA TYR A 94 4.61 -3.15 12.49
C TYR A 94 5.01 -3.67 11.09
N GLU A 95 4.51 -4.84 10.74
CA GLU A 95 4.73 -5.40 9.41
C GLU A 95 3.55 -5.09 8.49
N LYS A 96 3.85 -4.79 7.21
CA LYS A 96 2.86 -4.51 6.18
C LYS A 96 3.10 -5.40 4.99
N LYS A 97 2.13 -6.24 4.66
CA LYS A 97 2.17 -7.19 3.53
C LYS A 97 0.99 -6.94 2.59
N ILE A 98 1.24 -6.97 1.29
CA ILE A 98 0.16 -7.11 0.32
C ILE A 98 -0.05 -8.62 0.12
N ILE A 99 -1.26 -9.07 0.36
CA ILE A 99 -1.67 -10.46 0.15
C ILE A 99 -2.56 -10.56 -1.07
N LYS A 100 -2.52 -11.70 -1.74
CA LYS A 100 -3.35 -12.05 -2.89
C LYS A 100 -4.05 -13.37 -2.64
N TYR A 101 -5.29 -13.46 -3.02
CA TYR A 101 -6.12 -14.64 -2.87
C TYR A 101 -7.20 -14.66 -3.95
N VAL A 102 -7.83 -15.80 -4.18
CA VAL A 102 -8.86 -15.97 -5.20
C VAL A 102 -10.19 -16.23 -4.52
N ARG A 103 -11.26 -15.57 -4.96
CA ARG A 103 -12.60 -15.87 -4.48
C ARG A 103 -13.26 -16.93 -5.34
N ASP A 104 -14.04 -17.82 -4.71
CA ASP A 104 -14.64 -18.97 -5.38
C ASP A 104 -15.81 -18.60 -6.31
N TYR A 105 -16.49 -17.48 -6.05
CA TYR A 105 -17.68 -17.07 -6.81
C TYR A 105 -17.47 -17.01 -8.33
N ASP A 106 -16.33 -16.47 -8.76
CA ASP A 106 -16.03 -16.24 -10.18
C ASP A 106 -14.55 -16.40 -10.54
N GLY A 107 -13.73 -16.91 -9.62
CA GLY A 107 -12.31 -17.12 -9.79
C GLY A 107 -11.49 -15.82 -9.85
N LEU A 108 -12.04 -14.69 -9.37
CA LEU A 108 -11.34 -13.42 -9.41
C LEU A 108 -10.19 -13.34 -8.39
N GLU A 109 -8.99 -12.99 -8.85
CA GLU A 109 -7.86 -12.66 -7.96
C GLU A 109 -8.15 -11.34 -7.24
N LEU A 110 -8.14 -11.39 -5.92
CA LEU A 110 -8.31 -10.27 -5.02
C LEU A 110 -7.03 -9.97 -4.29
N ASN A 111 -6.96 -8.80 -3.69
CA ASN A 111 -5.84 -8.40 -2.87
C ASN A 111 -6.28 -7.61 -1.64
N GLY A 112 -5.42 -7.55 -0.65
CA GLY A 112 -5.62 -6.77 0.56
C GLY A 112 -4.29 -6.40 1.20
N THR A 113 -4.31 -5.46 2.13
CA THR A 113 -3.12 -5.11 2.89
C THR A 113 -3.25 -5.66 4.32
N LEU A 114 -2.44 -6.66 4.62
CA LEU A 114 -2.34 -7.23 5.96
C LEU A 114 -1.30 -6.46 6.77
N PHE A 115 -1.70 -5.99 7.94
CA PHE A 115 -0.85 -5.37 8.93
C PHE A 115 -0.73 -6.29 10.14
N LEU A 116 0.49 -6.47 10.63
CA LEU A 116 0.77 -7.27 11.81
C LEU A 116 1.36 -6.39 12.91
N PRO A 117 1.03 -6.65 14.19
CA PRO A 117 1.49 -5.82 15.29
C PRO A 117 3.02 -5.85 15.43
N PRO A 118 3.62 -4.81 16.04
CA PRO A 118 5.05 -4.79 16.32
C PRO A 118 5.52 -6.04 17.05
N GLY A 119 6.65 -6.60 16.61
CA GLY A 119 7.25 -7.78 17.24
C GLY A 119 6.59 -9.13 16.92
N TYR A 120 5.51 -9.15 16.13
CA TYR A 120 4.94 -10.42 15.67
C TYR A 120 5.80 -11.02 14.55
N ASN A 121 6.29 -12.24 14.76
CA ASN A 121 7.10 -12.95 13.78
C ASN A 121 6.30 -14.10 13.15
N VAL A 122 6.00 -13.99 11.85
CA VAL A 122 5.27 -15.02 11.09
C VAL A 122 6.07 -16.32 10.91
N GLU A 123 7.38 -16.25 11.01
CA GLU A 123 8.28 -17.40 10.85
C GLU A 123 8.49 -18.19 12.16
N ASP A 124 8.06 -17.65 13.30
CA ASP A 124 8.17 -18.36 14.58
C ASP A 124 7.13 -19.52 14.62
N PRO A 125 7.57 -20.78 14.70
CA PRO A 125 6.66 -21.92 14.75
C PRO A 125 5.79 -21.97 16.01
N LYS A 126 6.18 -21.24 17.05
CA LYS A 126 5.44 -21.13 18.34
C LYS A 126 4.57 -19.88 18.40
N ARG A 127 4.46 -19.11 17.30
CA ARG A 127 3.63 -17.91 17.28
C ARG A 127 2.17 -18.22 17.64
N LYS A 128 1.55 -17.32 18.37
CA LYS A 128 0.11 -17.39 18.65
C LYS A 128 -0.66 -16.82 17.47
N LEU A 129 -1.82 -17.40 17.16
CA LEU A 129 -2.77 -16.82 16.21
C LEU A 129 -3.33 -15.51 16.81
N LEU A 130 -3.48 -14.51 15.94
CA LEU A 130 -3.94 -13.18 16.34
C LEU A 130 -5.44 -13.03 16.11
N PRO A 131 -6.16 -12.27 16.93
CA PRO A 131 -7.48 -11.80 16.54
C PRO A 131 -7.35 -11.00 15.23
N LEU A 132 -8.29 -11.20 14.30
CA LEU A 132 -8.28 -10.59 12.98
C LEU A 132 -9.37 -9.52 12.88
N LEU A 133 -8.99 -8.31 12.49
CA LEU A 133 -9.93 -7.28 12.08
C LEU A 133 -9.91 -7.17 10.54
N LEU A 134 -11.04 -7.49 9.90
CA LEU A 134 -11.29 -7.25 8.49
C LEU A 134 -11.98 -5.88 8.35
N TRP A 135 -11.30 -4.91 7.73
CA TRP A 135 -11.81 -3.56 7.53
C TRP A 135 -11.86 -3.24 6.05
N ALA A 136 -13.06 -3.18 5.48
CA ALA A 136 -13.25 -3.10 4.03
C ALA A 136 -14.29 -2.06 3.61
N TYR A 137 -14.29 -1.81 2.30
CA TYR A 137 -15.24 -0.95 1.62
C TYR A 137 -15.56 -1.56 0.24
N PRO A 138 -16.76 -2.08 0.00
CA PRO A 138 -17.16 -2.60 -1.30
C PRO A 138 -17.11 -1.54 -2.38
N ARG A 139 -16.85 -1.96 -3.60
CA ARG A 139 -16.88 -1.10 -4.78
C ARG A 139 -17.48 -1.84 -5.96
N GLU A 140 -18.30 -1.16 -6.71
CA GLU A 140 -18.88 -1.66 -7.92
C GLU A 140 -17.93 -1.47 -9.11
N PHE A 141 -17.87 -2.46 -9.98
CA PHE A 141 -17.03 -2.45 -11.18
C PHE A 141 -17.81 -3.04 -12.37
N LYS A 142 -17.55 -2.50 -13.55
CA LYS A 142 -18.10 -3.00 -14.80
C LYS A 142 -17.38 -4.26 -15.31
N SER A 143 -16.08 -4.41 -14.99
CA SER A 143 -15.29 -5.54 -15.49
C SER A 143 -14.33 -6.11 -14.46
N LYS A 144 -13.98 -7.39 -14.60
CA LYS A 144 -13.00 -8.11 -13.77
C LYS A 144 -11.61 -7.45 -13.81
N SER A 145 -11.17 -6.96 -14.97
CA SER A 145 -9.87 -6.32 -15.15
C SER A 145 -9.73 -5.01 -14.36
N ALA A 146 -10.83 -4.25 -14.21
CA ALA A 146 -10.84 -3.04 -13.39
C ALA A 146 -10.82 -3.37 -11.88
N ALA A 147 -11.46 -4.47 -11.48
CA ALA A 147 -11.58 -4.89 -10.09
C ALA A 147 -10.27 -5.48 -9.52
N SER A 148 -9.45 -6.14 -10.34
CA SER A 148 -8.22 -6.82 -9.90
C SER A 148 -7.00 -5.90 -9.77
N GLN A 149 -7.12 -4.60 -10.06
CA GLN A 149 -5.98 -3.68 -10.03
C GLN A 149 -5.44 -3.44 -8.62
N LEU A 150 -4.16 -3.69 -8.43
CA LEU A 150 -3.44 -3.35 -7.21
C LEU A 150 -3.17 -1.84 -7.15
N ARG A 151 -3.72 -1.16 -6.13
CA ARG A 151 -3.62 0.31 -5.97
C ARG A 151 -2.74 0.76 -4.81
N THR A 152 -2.06 -0.17 -4.14
CA THR A 152 -1.25 0.12 -2.95
C THR A 152 0.18 -0.39 -3.11
N SER A 153 1.04 0.02 -2.20
CA SER A 153 2.43 -0.42 -2.13
C SER A 153 2.77 -0.82 -0.70
N PRO A 154 3.52 -1.91 -0.50
CA PRO A 154 3.92 -2.35 0.84
C PRO A 154 4.93 -1.39 1.49
N TYR A 155 5.57 -0.52 0.70
CA TYR A 155 6.65 0.37 1.16
C TYR A 155 6.19 1.77 1.55
N ARG A 156 4.91 2.12 1.33
CA ARG A 156 4.39 3.43 1.68
C ARG A 156 4.12 3.55 3.17
N PHE A 157 4.41 4.74 3.71
CA PHE A 157 4.01 5.10 5.07
C PHE A 157 2.49 5.08 5.20
N SER A 158 2.01 4.41 6.25
CA SER A 158 0.58 4.37 6.55
C SER A 158 0.23 5.45 7.57
N ARG A 159 -0.52 6.45 7.14
CA ARG A 159 -1.05 7.47 8.07
C ARG A 159 -2.18 6.88 8.88
N ILE A 160 -2.15 7.11 10.17
CA ILE A 160 -3.17 6.67 11.11
C ILE A 160 -4.01 7.88 11.51
N TYR A 161 -5.30 7.77 11.33
CA TYR A 161 -6.29 8.76 11.76
C TYR A 161 -7.04 8.23 12.97
N PRO A 162 -7.78 9.07 13.74
CA PRO A 162 -8.54 8.61 14.90
C PRO A 162 -9.53 7.47 14.61
N THR A 163 -10.02 7.39 13.36
CA THR A 163 -10.92 6.32 12.90
C THR A 163 -10.20 5.19 12.17
N SER A 164 -8.88 5.17 12.19
CA SER A 164 -8.10 4.18 11.47
C SER A 164 -8.18 2.80 12.12
N PRO A 165 -8.45 1.72 11.37
CA PRO A 165 -8.41 0.36 11.91
C PRO A 165 -7.01 -0.03 12.39
N LEU A 166 -5.95 0.67 11.95
CA LEU A 166 -4.57 0.37 12.35
C LEU A 166 -4.29 0.63 13.84
N LEU A 167 -5.16 1.35 14.54
CA LEU A 167 -5.07 1.50 15.99
C LEU A 167 -5.19 0.16 16.74
N TRP A 168 -5.89 -0.81 16.15
CA TRP A 168 -6.05 -2.15 16.72
C TRP A 168 -4.75 -2.97 16.76
N LEU A 169 -3.73 -2.56 15.98
CA LEU A 169 -2.40 -3.18 16.07
C LEU A 169 -1.79 -3.03 17.46
N SER A 170 -2.05 -1.91 18.16
CA SER A 170 -1.57 -1.69 19.53
C SER A 170 -2.22 -2.62 20.56
N LEU A 171 -3.35 -3.22 20.21
CA LEU A 171 -4.07 -4.22 21.01
C LEU A 171 -3.76 -5.65 20.59
N GLY A 172 -2.77 -5.84 19.71
CA GLY A 172 -2.32 -7.16 19.26
C GLY A 172 -3.19 -7.81 18.19
N TYR A 173 -4.03 -7.05 17.49
CA TYR A 173 -4.79 -7.56 16.35
C TYR A 173 -3.94 -7.61 15.08
N ALA A 174 -4.16 -8.62 14.25
CA ALA A 174 -3.88 -8.52 12.83
C ALA A 174 -4.99 -7.69 12.16
N VAL A 175 -4.60 -6.76 11.29
CA VAL A 175 -5.57 -5.90 10.59
C VAL A 175 -5.46 -6.12 9.09
N LEU A 176 -6.50 -6.70 8.49
CA LEU A 176 -6.65 -6.77 7.05
C LEU A 176 -7.40 -5.54 6.57
N SER A 177 -6.65 -4.54 6.11
CA SER A 177 -7.17 -3.24 5.71
C SER A 177 -7.33 -3.15 4.21
N GLY A 178 -8.55 -2.77 3.78
CA GLY A 178 -8.90 -2.59 2.39
C GLY A 178 -8.76 -3.87 1.55
N PRO A 179 -9.17 -5.06 2.07
CA PRO A 179 -9.31 -6.20 1.19
C PRO A 179 -10.29 -5.85 0.08
N ALA A 180 -9.97 -6.26 -1.14
CA ALA A 180 -10.81 -5.98 -2.30
C ALA A 180 -12.16 -6.69 -2.14
N MET A 181 -13.23 -5.92 -2.19
CA MET A 181 -14.62 -6.38 -2.13
C MET A 181 -15.36 -5.89 -3.39
N PRO A 182 -14.98 -6.38 -4.57
CA PRO A 182 -15.60 -5.93 -5.81
C PRO A 182 -16.97 -6.57 -5.99
N ILE A 183 -17.93 -5.72 -6.36
CA ILE A 183 -19.24 -6.13 -6.83
C ILE A 183 -19.24 -5.91 -8.34
N LEU A 184 -19.31 -7.00 -9.09
CA LEU A 184 -19.29 -6.96 -10.55
C LEU A 184 -20.70 -6.98 -11.08
N SER A 185 -20.97 -6.15 -12.07
CA SER A 185 -22.18 -6.26 -12.87
C SER A 185 -22.20 -7.59 -13.62
N GLN A 186 -23.36 -8.19 -13.75
CA GLN A 186 -23.57 -9.39 -14.59
C GLN A 186 -23.54 -9.04 -16.08
N ASP A 187 -23.95 -7.82 -16.41
CA ASP A 187 -23.89 -7.25 -17.74
C ASP A 187 -22.90 -6.07 -17.73
N GLU A 188 -21.80 -6.19 -18.48
CA GLU A 188 -20.80 -5.12 -18.59
C GLU A 188 -21.38 -3.83 -19.23
N SER A 189 -22.48 -3.95 -19.98
CA SER A 189 -23.18 -2.79 -20.56
C SER A 189 -24.05 -2.05 -19.55
N ASP A 190 -24.55 -2.75 -18.51
CA ASP A 190 -25.44 -2.19 -17.48
C ASP A 190 -24.87 -2.36 -16.06
N ALA A 191 -24.31 -1.28 -15.54
CA ALA A 191 -23.75 -1.26 -14.19
C ALA A 191 -24.82 -1.39 -13.08
N THR A 192 -26.11 -1.20 -13.38
CA THR A 192 -27.19 -1.27 -12.37
C THR A 192 -27.40 -2.70 -11.90
N THR A 193 -27.05 -3.72 -12.70
CA THR A 193 -27.18 -5.14 -12.35
C THR A 193 -26.14 -5.62 -11.31
N ALA A 194 -25.17 -4.78 -10.94
CA ALA A 194 -24.16 -5.14 -9.94
C ALA A 194 -24.78 -5.52 -8.59
N ASN A 195 -25.88 -4.86 -8.20
CA ASN A 195 -26.54 -5.09 -6.92
C ASN A 195 -27.35 -6.37 -6.85
N ASP A 196 -27.72 -6.97 -7.97
CA ASP A 196 -28.51 -8.20 -8.02
C ASP A 196 -27.78 -9.41 -7.41
N THR A 197 -26.45 -9.37 -7.44
CA THR A 197 -25.56 -10.40 -6.89
C THR A 197 -24.62 -9.87 -5.79
N TYR A 198 -25.02 -8.78 -5.13
CA TYR A 198 -24.22 -8.12 -4.08
C TYR A 198 -23.81 -9.10 -2.97
N ILE A 199 -24.80 -9.77 -2.35
CA ILE A 199 -24.56 -10.64 -1.18
C ILE A 199 -23.63 -11.81 -1.51
N PRO A 200 -23.88 -12.65 -2.54
CA PRO A 200 -23.01 -13.77 -2.84
C PRO A 200 -21.59 -13.35 -3.20
N GLN A 201 -21.39 -12.24 -3.92
CA GLN A 201 -20.06 -11.70 -4.23
C GLN A 201 -19.36 -11.20 -2.99
N LEU A 202 -20.07 -10.49 -2.11
CA LEU A 202 -19.56 -9.96 -0.86
C LEU A 202 -19.08 -11.10 0.06
N VAL A 203 -19.94 -12.07 0.32
CA VAL A 203 -19.66 -13.23 1.18
C VAL A 203 -18.47 -14.02 0.66
N SER A 204 -18.42 -14.29 -0.66
CA SER A 204 -17.28 -15.00 -1.27
C SER A 204 -15.98 -14.23 -1.13
N SER A 205 -15.99 -12.91 -1.32
CA SER A 205 -14.79 -12.07 -1.14
C SER A 205 -14.30 -12.06 0.31
N ALA A 206 -15.23 -11.93 1.26
CA ALA A 206 -14.89 -11.92 2.69
C ALA A 206 -14.36 -13.28 3.15
N ARG A 207 -15.01 -14.38 2.73
CA ARG A 207 -14.59 -15.75 3.02
C ARG A 207 -13.19 -16.01 2.49
N ALA A 208 -12.92 -15.72 1.22
CA ALA A 208 -11.61 -15.92 0.61
C ALA A 208 -10.50 -15.14 1.35
N ALA A 209 -10.79 -13.90 1.79
CA ALA A 209 -9.86 -13.09 2.56
C ALA A 209 -9.55 -13.71 3.94
N VAL A 210 -10.59 -14.18 4.65
CA VAL A 210 -10.46 -14.83 5.95
C VAL A 210 -9.73 -16.16 5.83
N ASP A 211 -10.11 -17.02 4.89
CA ASP A 211 -9.48 -18.31 4.66
C ASP A 211 -8.00 -18.16 4.34
N HIS A 212 -7.66 -17.16 3.54
CA HIS A 212 -6.24 -16.89 3.23
C HIS A 212 -5.44 -16.49 4.47
N VAL A 213 -5.95 -15.58 5.31
CA VAL A 213 -5.21 -15.12 6.49
C VAL A 213 -5.21 -16.15 7.61
N CYS A 214 -6.31 -16.89 7.82
CA CYS A 214 -6.44 -17.85 8.93
C CYS A 214 -5.88 -19.22 8.59
N ASP A 215 -6.19 -19.77 7.42
CA ASP A 215 -5.90 -21.16 7.09
C ASP A 215 -4.63 -21.31 6.25
N THR A 216 -4.42 -20.43 5.27
CA THR A 216 -3.24 -20.49 4.39
C THR A 216 -2.03 -19.87 5.10
N MET A 217 -2.14 -18.64 5.58
CA MET A 217 -1.03 -17.96 6.24
C MET A 217 -0.87 -18.37 7.71
N LYS A 218 -1.93 -18.91 8.33
CA LYS A 218 -1.96 -19.29 9.76
C LYS A 218 -1.55 -18.13 10.67
N VAL A 219 -2.11 -16.96 10.40
CA VAL A 219 -1.88 -15.72 11.18
C VAL A 219 -3.09 -15.39 12.02
N GLY A 220 -4.28 -15.39 11.41
CA GLY A 220 -5.54 -15.07 12.07
C GLY A 220 -6.14 -16.25 12.84
N ASP A 221 -6.77 -15.96 13.97
CA ASP A 221 -7.57 -16.93 14.72
C ASP A 221 -9.01 -16.87 14.19
N ARG A 222 -9.47 -17.98 13.58
CA ARG A 222 -10.81 -18.09 12.99
C ARG A 222 -11.94 -17.90 14.02
N ASN A 223 -11.68 -18.12 15.30
CA ASN A 223 -12.65 -17.93 16.36
C ASN A 223 -12.68 -16.49 16.93
N ARG A 224 -11.79 -15.62 16.44
CA ARG A 224 -11.67 -14.23 16.90
C ARG A 224 -11.57 -13.27 15.73
N ILE A 225 -12.60 -13.29 14.87
CA ILE A 225 -12.70 -12.43 13.70
C ILE A 225 -13.67 -11.28 14.00
N SER A 226 -13.23 -10.08 13.70
CA SER A 226 -14.05 -8.87 13.71
C SER A 226 -14.14 -8.33 12.30
N VAL A 227 -15.30 -7.80 11.94
CA VAL A 227 -15.52 -7.12 10.67
C VAL A 227 -15.97 -5.69 10.90
N GLY A 228 -15.56 -4.77 10.03
CA GLY A 228 -15.94 -3.38 10.12
C GLY A 228 -15.71 -2.62 8.82
N GLY A 229 -16.26 -1.42 8.76
CA GLY A 229 -16.11 -0.51 7.63
C GLY A 229 -16.87 0.78 7.86
N HIS A 230 -16.60 1.77 7.03
CA HIS A 230 -17.25 3.09 7.09
C HIS A 230 -18.25 3.22 5.94
N SER A 231 -19.38 3.89 6.15
CA SER A 231 -20.39 4.16 5.11
C SER A 231 -20.85 2.85 4.42
N TYR A 232 -20.59 2.67 3.14
CA TYR A 232 -20.90 1.43 2.40
C TYR A 232 -20.19 0.21 3.00
N GLY A 233 -19.03 0.41 3.67
CA GLY A 233 -18.39 -0.62 4.49
C GLY A 233 -19.18 -0.99 5.75
N ALA A 234 -19.95 -0.08 6.34
CA ALA A 234 -20.85 -0.41 7.44
C ALA A 234 -22.06 -1.24 6.95
N PHE A 235 -22.62 -0.91 5.79
CA PHE A 235 -23.62 -1.73 5.13
C PHE A 235 -23.10 -3.15 4.82
N MET A 236 -21.88 -3.25 4.30
CA MET A 236 -21.17 -4.53 4.14
C MET A 236 -21.11 -5.29 5.46
N THR A 237 -20.69 -4.62 6.53
CA THR A 237 -20.55 -5.24 7.86
C THR A 237 -21.86 -5.83 8.34
N ALA A 238 -22.97 -5.11 8.21
CA ALA A 238 -24.30 -5.60 8.57
C ALA A 238 -24.67 -6.87 7.79
N ASN A 239 -24.42 -6.89 6.47
CA ASN A 239 -24.70 -8.03 5.62
C ASN A 239 -23.80 -9.25 5.85
N LEU A 240 -22.59 -9.05 6.37
CA LEU A 240 -21.69 -10.17 6.69
C LEU A 240 -21.96 -10.78 8.07
N LEU A 241 -22.69 -10.07 8.94
CA LEU A 241 -23.05 -10.51 10.29
C LEU A 241 -24.47 -11.10 10.37
N ALA A 242 -25.32 -10.84 9.37
CA ALA A 242 -26.66 -11.38 9.26
C ALA A 242 -26.67 -12.81 8.71
#